data_b1747ee1ed1dd2ca686128481e237286
#
_entry.id   b1747ee1ed1dd2ca686128481e237286
#
_cell.length_a   1.000
_cell.length_b   1.000
_cell.length_c   1.000
_cell.angle_alpha   90.00
_cell.angle_beta   90.00
_cell.angle_gamma   90.00
#
_symmetry.space_group_name_H-M   'P 1'
#
loop_
_entity.id
_entity.type
_entity.pdbx_description
1 polymer ?
#
loop_
_entity_poly.entity_id
_entity_poly.type
_entity_poly.pdbx_seq_one_letter_code
_entity_poly.pdbx_strand_id
1 'polypeptide(L)'
;MKKMCIYVEGQTELYFVEKIVTEIANKNSVSIQLMNLKGGGKRSNIPETITILKSDIKSSTEYYVQIVNCQNDNRVQSKINETYKDMQNKGFLKVLGLRDLYPFGLDKLNIIKQLSLINDPNLAITVKTIIAVFEIETWFLSEYNFFAKIDPRLTLSFIKGLGFDLENDLLDSDLKYHHSADVLNKIYQSVRRSYDKKADKSIKIIESIDYNILYCISRNKLKALDEFISEIDDFFK
;
A
#
# COMPACT_ATOMS: atom_id res chain seq x y z
N MET A 1 -17.56 -15.07 9.29
CA MET A 1 -16.81 -14.22 8.36
C MET A 1 -15.76 -13.45 9.14
N LYS A 2 -14.47 -13.72 8.92
CA LYS A 2 -13.35 -12.95 9.47
C LYS A 2 -13.27 -11.60 8.75
N LYS A 3 -12.98 -10.52 9.48
CA LYS A 3 -12.98 -9.15 8.92
C LYS A 3 -11.66 -8.44 9.15
N MET A 4 -11.15 -7.76 8.11
CA MET A 4 -9.96 -6.90 8.16
C MET A 4 -10.27 -5.53 7.55
N CYS A 5 -9.75 -4.46 8.15
CA CYS A 5 -9.80 -3.12 7.58
C CYS A 5 -8.37 -2.64 7.28
N ILE A 6 -8.15 -2.05 6.10
CA ILE A 6 -6.87 -1.47 5.70
C ILE A 6 -7.10 -0.01 5.31
N TYR A 7 -6.48 0.91 6.04
CA TYR A 7 -6.46 2.33 5.73
C TYR A 7 -5.22 2.66 4.90
N VAL A 8 -5.41 3.36 3.78
CA VAL A 8 -4.34 3.77 2.86
C VAL A 8 -4.39 5.26 2.61
N GLU A 9 -3.28 5.86 2.21
CA GLU A 9 -3.22 7.31 2.07
C GLU A 9 -3.78 7.84 0.76
N GLY A 10 -3.71 7.07 -0.33
CA GLY A 10 -4.06 7.53 -1.66
C GLY A 10 -4.70 6.48 -2.54
N GLN A 11 -4.91 6.87 -3.79
CA GLN A 11 -5.60 6.04 -4.77
C GLN A 11 -4.69 4.95 -5.34
N THR A 12 -3.40 5.21 -5.47
CA THR A 12 -2.39 4.23 -5.89
C THR A 12 -2.36 3.06 -4.91
N GLU A 13 -2.25 3.37 -3.60
CA GLU A 13 -2.24 2.39 -2.52
C GLU A 13 -3.56 1.62 -2.48
N LEU A 14 -4.70 2.29 -2.69
CA LEU A 14 -6.01 1.64 -2.69
C LEU A 14 -6.10 0.48 -3.69
N TYR A 15 -5.72 0.73 -4.94
CA TYR A 15 -5.76 -0.29 -5.99
C TYR A 15 -4.66 -1.34 -5.84
N PHE A 16 -3.46 -0.93 -5.40
CA PHE A 16 -2.39 -1.89 -5.12
C PHE A 16 -2.78 -2.86 -4.01
N VAL A 17 -3.35 -2.34 -2.91
CA VAL A 17 -3.79 -3.17 -1.77
C VAL A 17 -4.95 -4.08 -2.18
N GLU A 18 -5.90 -3.61 -2.98
CA GLU A 18 -6.95 -4.47 -3.53
C GLU A 18 -6.35 -5.65 -4.29
N LYS A 19 -5.40 -5.36 -5.16
CA LYS A 19 -4.80 -6.39 -6.03
C LYS A 19 -3.96 -7.38 -5.23
N ILE A 20 -3.07 -6.92 -4.36
CA ILE A 20 -2.21 -7.82 -3.56
C ILE A 20 -3.03 -8.68 -2.58
N VAL A 21 -4.08 -8.13 -1.97
CA VAL A 21 -5.01 -8.89 -1.13
C VAL A 21 -5.71 -9.99 -1.94
N THR A 22 -6.14 -9.66 -3.17
CA THR A 22 -6.79 -10.63 -4.07
C THR A 22 -5.84 -11.77 -4.44
N GLU A 23 -4.59 -11.46 -4.77
CA GLU A 23 -3.58 -12.46 -5.14
C GLU A 23 -3.20 -13.36 -3.95
N ILE A 24 -3.02 -12.78 -2.75
CA ILE A 24 -2.70 -13.54 -1.53
C ILE A 24 -3.90 -14.40 -1.11
N ALA A 25 -5.12 -13.88 -1.19
CA ALA A 25 -6.32 -14.65 -0.88
C ALA A 25 -6.45 -15.91 -1.74
N ASN A 26 -6.00 -15.87 -3.00
CA ASN A 26 -5.93 -16.98 -3.94
C ASN A 26 -7.26 -17.78 -3.99
N LYS A 27 -7.30 -18.98 -3.34
CA LYS A 27 -8.48 -19.85 -3.30
C LYS A 27 -9.47 -19.50 -2.19
N ASN A 28 -9.08 -18.62 -1.26
CA ASN A 28 -9.96 -18.21 -0.18
C ASN A 28 -11.13 -17.38 -0.72
N SER A 29 -12.32 -17.65 -0.20
CA SER A 29 -13.50 -16.85 -0.56
C SER A 29 -13.45 -15.50 0.15
N VAL A 30 -13.01 -14.45 -0.56
CA VAL A 30 -12.89 -13.08 -0.04
C VAL A 30 -13.89 -12.15 -0.69
N SER A 31 -14.52 -11.29 0.14
CA SER A 31 -15.28 -10.11 -0.30
C SER A 31 -14.44 -8.88 -0.05
N ILE A 32 -14.26 -8.04 -1.05
CA ILE A 32 -13.49 -6.79 -0.94
C ILE A 32 -14.41 -5.60 -1.16
N GLN A 33 -14.30 -4.60 -0.27
CA GLN A 33 -15.00 -3.33 -0.39
C GLN A 33 -13.99 -2.17 -0.41
N LEU A 34 -14.03 -1.37 -1.47
CA LEU A 34 -13.22 -0.17 -1.61
C LEU A 34 -14.03 1.06 -1.22
N MET A 35 -13.45 1.90 -0.39
CA MET A 35 -14.08 3.10 0.14
C MET A 35 -13.15 4.31 0.00
N ASN A 36 -13.77 5.48 -0.05
CA ASN A 36 -13.10 6.76 -0.14
C ASN A 36 -13.62 7.71 0.93
N LEU A 37 -12.72 8.29 1.74
CA LEU A 37 -13.06 9.36 2.67
C LEU A 37 -13.05 10.70 1.94
N LYS A 38 -14.05 11.53 2.18
CA LYS A 38 -14.15 12.91 1.70
C LYS A 38 -14.47 13.84 2.86
N GLY A 39 -13.98 15.08 2.82
CA GLY A 39 -14.22 16.05 3.87
C GLY A 39 -13.50 15.74 5.19
N GLY A 40 -13.96 16.31 6.31
CA GLY A 40 -13.46 16.03 7.66
C GLY A 40 -12.06 16.55 8.01
N GLY A 41 -11.40 17.29 7.14
CA GLY A 41 -10.10 17.89 7.45
C GLY A 41 -10.24 19.08 8.43
N LYS A 42 -9.24 19.32 9.30
CA LYS A 42 -9.24 20.42 10.29
C LYS A 42 -9.55 21.81 9.72
N ARG A 43 -9.39 22.01 8.41
CA ARG A 43 -9.67 23.26 7.69
C ARG A 43 -10.85 23.14 6.73
N SER A 44 -11.56 22.03 6.75
CA SER A 44 -12.70 21.79 5.86
C SER A 44 -14.00 22.00 6.62
N ASN A 45 -14.89 22.86 6.12
CA ASN A 45 -16.25 22.97 6.60
C ASN A 45 -17.17 21.84 6.09
N ILE A 46 -16.62 20.90 5.31
CA ILE A 46 -17.35 19.76 4.77
C ILE A 46 -17.27 18.62 5.78
N PRO A 47 -18.40 18.10 6.28
CA PRO A 47 -18.42 16.93 7.13
C PRO A 47 -17.72 15.75 6.47
N GLU A 48 -17.11 14.88 7.27
CA GLU A 48 -16.53 13.65 6.78
C GLU A 48 -17.62 12.73 6.25
N THR A 49 -17.43 12.25 5.04
CA THR A 49 -18.31 11.28 4.39
C THR A 49 -17.51 10.12 3.84
N ILE A 50 -18.09 8.92 3.89
CA ILE A 50 -17.53 7.72 3.29
C ILE A 50 -18.33 7.38 2.05
N THR A 51 -17.65 7.24 0.91
CA THR A 51 -18.25 6.82 -0.35
C THR A 51 -17.74 5.42 -0.71
N ILE A 52 -18.63 4.49 -0.99
CA ILE A 52 -18.28 3.17 -1.50
C ILE A 52 -17.94 3.32 -2.99
N LEU A 53 -16.73 2.94 -3.38
CA LEU A 53 -16.26 2.97 -4.76
C LEU A 53 -16.54 1.65 -5.47
N LYS A 54 -16.33 0.54 -4.76
CA LYS A 54 -16.55 -0.83 -5.24
C LYS A 54 -16.99 -1.71 -4.08
N SER A 55 -17.93 -2.60 -4.33
CA SER A 55 -18.38 -3.57 -3.33
C SER A 55 -18.61 -4.91 -4.02
N ASP A 56 -17.78 -5.89 -3.69
CA ASP A 56 -17.90 -7.28 -4.15
C ASP A 56 -18.23 -8.17 -2.94
N ILE A 57 -19.35 -7.84 -2.28
CA ILE A 57 -19.81 -8.58 -1.09
C ILE A 57 -20.66 -9.75 -1.55
N LYS A 58 -20.19 -10.96 -1.26
CA LYS A 58 -20.91 -12.22 -1.51
C LYS A 58 -21.40 -12.81 -0.19
N SER A 59 -22.59 -13.32 -0.17
CA SER A 59 -23.25 -13.87 1.05
C SER A 59 -22.55 -15.09 1.66
N SER A 60 -21.70 -15.77 0.91
CA SER A 60 -21.02 -17.02 1.31
C SER A 60 -19.51 -16.86 1.51
N THR A 61 -19.00 -15.64 1.70
CA THR A 61 -17.57 -15.43 1.88
C THR A 61 -17.11 -15.72 3.32
N GLU A 62 -15.95 -16.34 3.43
CA GLU A 62 -15.30 -16.60 4.70
C GLU A 62 -14.57 -15.33 5.22
N TYR A 63 -14.03 -14.53 4.31
CA TYR A 63 -13.23 -13.35 4.61
C TYR A 63 -13.85 -12.08 4.02
N TYR A 64 -13.77 -10.98 4.77
CA TYR A 64 -14.16 -9.66 4.33
C TYR A 64 -13.02 -8.67 4.55
N VAL A 65 -12.64 -7.96 3.51
CA VAL A 65 -11.60 -6.93 3.57
C VAL A 65 -12.17 -5.60 3.12
N GLN A 66 -12.13 -4.62 4.02
CA GLN A 66 -12.47 -3.23 3.75
C GLN A 66 -11.20 -2.42 3.53
N ILE A 67 -11.07 -1.75 2.41
CA ILE A 67 -9.91 -0.89 2.08
C ILE A 67 -10.41 0.54 1.96
N VAL A 68 -9.82 1.45 2.74
CA VAL A 68 -10.30 2.83 2.89
C VAL A 68 -9.20 3.80 2.48
N ASN A 69 -9.41 4.53 1.40
CA ASN A 69 -8.55 5.65 0.99
C ASN A 69 -8.83 6.87 1.87
N CYS A 70 -7.84 7.29 2.64
CA CYS A 70 -7.90 8.44 3.54
C CYS A 70 -7.60 9.78 2.83
N GLN A 71 -7.11 9.74 1.59
CA GLN A 71 -6.75 10.90 0.76
C GLN A 71 -5.64 11.81 1.34
N ASN A 72 -4.93 11.36 2.36
CA ASN A 72 -3.83 12.10 2.99
C ASN A 72 -3.07 11.23 3.97
N ASP A 73 -1.74 11.33 3.96
CA ASP A 73 -0.80 10.55 4.80
C ASP A 73 -1.10 10.69 6.29
N ASN A 74 -1.35 11.92 6.74
CA ASN A 74 -1.62 12.20 8.15
C ASN A 74 -2.96 11.64 8.62
N ARG A 75 -3.87 11.33 7.69
CA ARG A 75 -5.20 10.81 8.03
C ARG A 75 -5.22 9.32 8.29
N VAL A 76 -4.26 8.55 7.77
CA VAL A 76 -4.21 7.10 7.99
C VAL A 76 -4.15 6.81 9.49
N GLN A 77 -3.16 7.36 10.19
CA GLN A 77 -3.01 7.12 11.62
C GLN A 77 -4.13 7.74 12.46
N SER A 78 -4.55 8.96 12.15
CA SER A 78 -5.66 9.59 12.90
C SER A 78 -6.95 8.79 12.73
N LYS A 79 -7.20 8.25 11.51
CA LYS A 79 -8.40 7.45 11.26
C LYS A 79 -8.37 6.11 12.00
N ILE A 80 -7.22 5.46 12.07
CA ILE A 80 -7.04 4.27 12.90
C ILE A 80 -7.35 4.61 14.37
N ASN A 81 -6.75 5.67 14.90
CA ASN A 81 -6.95 6.09 16.29
C ASN A 81 -8.42 6.43 16.63
N GLU A 82 -9.15 6.98 15.67
CA GLU A 82 -10.57 7.32 15.83
C GLU A 82 -11.48 6.09 15.79
N THR A 83 -11.10 5.05 15.05
CA THR A 83 -12.04 4.00 14.65
C THR A 83 -11.70 2.59 15.17
N TYR A 84 -10.50 2.33 15.68
CA TYR A 84 -10.10 0.96 16.04
C TYR A 84 -11.03 0.28 17.06
N LYS A 85 -11.55 1.03 18.05
CA LYS A 85 -12.52 0.50 19.03
C LYS A 85 -13.85 0.12 18.37
N ASP A 86 -14.32 0.97 17.48
CA ASP A 86 -15.55 0.71 16.73
C ASP A 86 -15.39 -0.49 15.78
N MET A 87 -14.21 -0.63 15.14
CA MET A 87 -13.88 -1.80 14.34
C MET A 87 -13.84 -3.08 15.20
N GLN A 88 -13.23 -3.03 16.39
CA GLN A 88 -13.24 -4.14 17.33
C GLN A 88 -14.68 -4.53 17.69
N ASN A 89 -15.53 -3.56 18.03
CA ASN A 89 -16.95 -3.79 18.38
C ASN A 89 -17.74 -4.37 17.19
N LYS A 90 -17.39 -4.03 15.96
CA LYS A 90 -17.97 -4.59 14.71
C LYS A 90 -17.43 -5.97 14.33
N GLY A 91 -16.56 -6.53 15.17
CA GLY A 91 -16.00 -7.86 14.98
C GLY A 91 -14.90 -7.94 13.90
N PHE A 92 -14.19 -6.83 13.65
CA PHE A 92 -12.94 -6.89 12.88
C PHE A 92 -11.87 -7.55 13.74
N LEU A 93 -11.03 -8.38 13.12
CA LEU A 93 -9.92 -9.05 13.77
C LEU A 93 -8.60 -8.28 13.59
N LYS A 94 -8.53 -7.50 12.51
CA LYS A 94 -7.30 -6.79 12.13
C LYS A 94 -7.63 -5.43 11.52
N VAL A 95 -6.88 -4.40 11.94
CA VAL A 95 -6.90 -3.05 11.38
C VAL A 95 -5.48 -2.66 11.01
N LEU A 96 -5.23 -2.45 9.74
CA LEU A 96 -3.92 -2.06 9.22
C LEU A 96 -3.95 -0.63 8.69
N GLY A 97 -2.81 0.05 8.77
CA GLY A 97 -2.53 1.27 8.05
C GLY A 97 -1.37 1.04 7.09
N LEU A 98 -1.42 1.60 5.91
CA LEU A 98 -0.30 1.70 4.98
C LEU A 98 -0.09 3.15 4.61
N ARG A 99 1.11 3.67 4.87
CA ARG A 99 1.48 5.03 4.54
C ARG A 99 2.94 5.14 4.11
N ASP A 100 3.24 6.14 3.32
CA ASP A 100 4.60 6.47 2.90
C ASP A 100 5.40 7.12 4.05
N LEU A 101 6.72 6.91 4.05
CA LEU A 101 7.64 7.65 4.90
C LEU A 101 7.88 9.07 4.34
N TYR A 102 7.93 9.19 3.01
CA TYR A 102 8.12 10.48 2.33
C TYR A 102 7.07 11.52 2.80
N PRO A 103 7.42 12.79 3.02
CA PRO A 103 8.71 13.44 2.70
C PRO A 103 9.78 13.32 3.80
N PHE A 104 9.60 12.48 4.81
CA PHE A 104 10.56 12.33 5.91
C PHE A 104 11.74 11.44 5.51
N GLY A 105 12.89 11.65 6.16
CA GLY A 105 14.07 10.79 6.03
C GLY A 105 14.00 9.56 6.94
N LEU A 106 14.94 8.63 6.74
CA LEU A 106 15.04 7.41 7.54
C LEU A 106 15.25 7.67 9.05
N ASP A 107 15.82 8.80 9.43
CA ASP A 107 15.98 9.24 10.81
C ASP A 107 14.64 9.39 11.56
N LYS A 108 13.56 9.63 10.85
CA LYS A 108 12.19 9.76 11.39
C LYS A 108 11.43 8.43 11.48
N LEU A 109 11.88 7.39 10.77
CA LEU A 109 11.14 6.12 10.67
C LEU A 109 10.76 5.54 12.04
N ASN A 110 11.73 5.45 12.96
CA ASN A 110 11.49 4.88 14.29
C ASN A 110 10.52 5.74 15.11
N ILE A 111 10.63 7.06 15.03
CA ILE A 111 9.74 7.99 15.73
C ILE A 111 8.31 7.82 15.20
N ILE A 112 8.14 7.78 13.87
CA ILE A 112 6.82 7.60 13.24
C ILE A 112 6.22 6.26 13.62
N LYS A 113 7.01 5.17 13.62
CA LYS A 113 6.56 3.84 14.07
C LYS A 113 6.09 3.87 15.53
N GLN A 114 6.84 4.50 16.42
CA GLN A 114 6.43 4.64 17.83
C GLN A 114 5.15 5.44 18.02
N LEU A 115 5.00 6.55 17.29
CA LEU A 115 3.78 7.37 17.33
C LEU A 115 2.55 6.66 16.73
N SER A 116 2.76 5.60 15.97
CA SER A 116 1.69 4.79 15.36
C SER A 116 1.22 3.65 16.26
N LEU A 117 1.85 3.42 17.40
CA LEU A 117 1.45 2.36 18.33
C LEU A 117 0.15 2.72 19.06
N ILE A 118 -0.75 1.76 19.15
CA ILE A 118 -1.96 1.86 19.97
C ILE A 118 -1.69 1.21 21.34
N ASN A 119 -1.62 2.02 22.37
CA ASN A 119 -1.46 1.57 23.76
C ASN A 119 -2.81 1.53 24.46
N ASP A 120 -3.61 0.49 24.18
CA ASP A 120 -4.91 0.27 24.83
C ASP A 120 -4.92 -1.12 25.48
N PRO A 121 -5.03 -1.22 26.83
CA PRO A 121 -5.02 -2.52 27.50
C PRO A 121 -6.25 -3.40 27.18
N ASN A 122 -7.29 -2.82 26.60
CA ASN A 122 -8.51 -3.53 26.20
C ASN A 122 -8.49 -3.91 24.71
N LEU A 123 -7.37 -3.71 24.04
CA LEU A 123 -7.23 -4.04 22.62
C LEU A 123 -7.19 -5.57 22.44
N ALA A 124 -8.21 -6.12 21.79
CA ALA A 124 -8.36 -7.55 21.51
C ALA A 124 -8.14 -7.91 20.02
N ILE A 125 -7.80 -6.91 19.20
CA ILE A 125 -7.56 -7.07 17.76
C ILE A 125 -6.14 -6.62 17.40
N THR A 126 -5.64 -7.07 16.26
CA THR A 126 -4.37 -6.53 15.73
C THR A 126 -4.59 -5.15 15.13
N VAL A 127 -3.89 -4.14 15.64
CA VAL A 127 -3.85 -2.78 15.05
C VAL A 127 -2.42 -2.42 14.75
N LYS A 128 -2.09 -2.16 13.48
CA LYS A 128 -0.73 -1.91 13.05
C LYS A 128 -0.65 -0.96 11.87
N THR A 129 0.29 -0.02 11.90
CA THR A 129 0.60 0.86 10.77
C THR A 129 1.94 0.48 10.17
N ILE A 130 1.92 0.07 8.91
CA ILE A 130 3.11 -0.23 8.12
C ILE A 130 3.54 1.04 7.39
N ILE A 131 4.83 1.35 7.46
CA ILE A 131 5.43 2.52 6.82
C ILE A 131 6.23 2.04 5.62
N ALA A 132 5.73 2.28 4.41
CA ALA A 132 6.51 2.07 3.19
C ALA A 132 7.74 2.99 3.24
N VAL A 133 8.94 2.42 3.18
CA VAL A 133 10.16 3.20 3.28
C VAL A 133 10.29 4.05 2.03
N PHE A 134 10.31 5.36 2.24
CA PHE A 134 10.09 6.44 1.30
C PHE A 134 8.69 6.41 0.69
N GLU A 135 8.41 5.59 -0.32
CA GLU A 135 7.13 5.54 -1.03
C GLU A 135 6.79 4.11 -1.47
N ILE A 136 5.50 3.83 -1.66
CA ILE A 136 5.04 2.54 -2.17
C ILE A 136 5.63 2.21 -3.56
N GLU A 137 5.97 3.22 -4.36
CA GLU A 137 6.63 3.04 -5.64
C GLU A 137 7.98 2.32 -5.53
N THR A 138 8.64 2.32 -4.36
CA THR A 138 9.81 1.48 -4.09
C THR A 138 9.47 -0.01 -4.26
N TRP A 139 8.26 -0.41 -3.83
CA TRP A 139 7.80 -1.79 -3.99
C TRP A 139 7.56 -2.13 -5.46
N PHE A 140 7.04 -1.19 -6.25
CA PHE A 140 6.87 -1.38 -7.70
C PHE A 140 8.23 -1.51 -8.39
N LEU A 141 9.18 -0.64 -8.09
CA LEU A 141 10.52 -0.68 -8.67
C LEU A 141 11.24 -2.01 -8.37
N SER A 142 10.93 -2.67 -7.25
CA SER A 142 11.55 -3.95 -6.87
C SER A 142 11.10 -5.13 -7.74
N GLU A 143 9.98 -4.99 -8.45
CA GLU A 143 9.47 -5.96 -9.45
C GLU A 143 9.75 -5.48 -10.89
N TYR A 144 10.81 -4.90 -11.19
CA TYR A 144 11.18 -4.20 -12.42
C TYR A 144 10.80 -4.88 -13.75
N ASN A 145 10.37 -6.14 -13.78
CA ASN A 145 9.94 -6.83 -15.00
C ASN A 145 8.67 -6.23 -15.63
N PHE A 146 7.85 -5.53 -14.86
CA PHE A 146 6.65 -4.87 -15.37
C PHE A 146 6.98 -3.76 -16.39
N PHE A 147 8.17 -3.16 -16.33
CA PHE A 147 8.58 -2.13 -17.25
C PHE A 147 8.53 -2.59 -18.71
N ALA A 148 9.07 -3.78 -19.01
CA ALA A 148 9.06 -4.35 -20.36
C ALA A 148 7.64 -4.70 -20.85
N LYS A 149 6.71 -5.00 -19.93
CA LYS A 149 5.28 -5.20 -20.27
C LYS A 149 4.60 -3.88 -20.66
N ILE A 150 5.01 -2.76 -20.09
CA ILE A 150 4.46 -1.44 -20.38
C ILE A 150 5.07 -0.85 -21.66
N ASP A 151 6.38 -1.01 -21.82
CA ASP A 151 7.10 -0.59 -23.03
C ASP A 151 8.33 -1.49 -23.25
N PRO A 152 8.41 -2.26 -24.36
CA PRO A 152 9.51 -3.19 -24.60
C PRO A 152 10.90 -2.57 -24.61
N ARG A 153 11.01 -1.25 -24.77
CA ARG A 153 12.30 -0.52 -24.71
C ARG A 153 12.82 -0.40 -23.27
N LEU A 154 11.96 -0.50 -22.26
CA LEU A 154 12.32 -0.39 -20.84
C LEU A 154 12.87 -1.72 -20.31
N THR A 155 13.94 -2.21 -20.92
CA THR A 155 14.66 -3.37 -20.38
C THR A 155 15.49 -2.97 -19.17
N LEU A 156 15.81 -3.94 -18.30
CA LEU A 156 16.64 -3.68 -17.12
C LEU A 156 18.00 -3.09 -17.49
N SER A 157 18.63 -3.59 -18.58
CA SER A 157 19.90 -3.05 -19.09
C SER A 157 19.76 -1.59 -19.54
N PHE A 158 18.66 -1.23 -20.22
CA PHE A 158 18.39 0.15 -20.62
C PHE A 158 18.19 1.05 -19.38
N ILE A 159 17.41 0.61 -18.40
CA ILE A 159 17.16 1.35 -17.16
C ILE A 159 18.47 1.55 -16.37
N LYS A 160 19.33 0.53 -16.32
CA LYS A 160 20.67 0.65 -15.72
C LYS A 160 21.55 1.64 -16.46
N GLY A 161 21.45 1.70 -17.79
CA GLY A 161 22.12 2.71 -18.62
C GLY A 161 21.65 4.15 -18.34
N LEU A 162 20.45 4.36 -17.81
CA LEU A 162 19.95 5.65 -17.33
C LEU A 162 20.49 6.03 -15.94
N GLY A 163 21.23 5.15 -15.28
CA GLY A 163 21.80 5.35 -13.94
C GLY A 163 20.95 4.78 -12.79
N PHE A 164 19.95 3.92 -13.10
CA PHE A 164 19.10 3.30 -12.08
C PHE A 164 19.38 1.78 -12.03
N ASP A 165 20.13 1.33 -11.02
CA ASP A 165 20.40 -0.09 -10.78
C ASP A 165 19.33 -0.69 -9.85
N LEU A 166 18.16 -1.03 -10.41
CA LEU A 166 17.01 -1.51 -9.64
C LEU A 166 17.25 -2.86 -8.96
N GLU A 167 18.28 -3.61 -9.35
CA GLU A 167 18.64 -4.88 -8.69
C GLU A 167 19.36 -4.65 -7.36
N ASN A 168 20.22 -3.61 -7.29
CA ASN A 168 21.13 -3.38 -6.18
C ASN A 168 20.77 -2.15 -5.34
N ASP A 169 20.11 -1.15 -5.92
CA ASP A 169 19.80 0.13 -5.25
C ASP A 169 18.53 0.07 -4.35
N LEU A 170 17.80 -1.04 -4.34
CA LEU A 170 16.52 -1.21 -3.64
C LEU A 170 16.62 -2.16 -2.44
N LEU A 171 17.76 -2.22 -1.78
CA LEU A 171 17.92 -2.95 -0.53
C LEU A 171 17.54 -2.03 0.64
N ASP A 172 16.81 -2.56 1.63
CA ASP A 172 16.38 -1.82 2.83
C ASP A 172 17.52 -1.12 3.60
N SER A 173 18.75 -1.64 3.48
CA SER A 173 19.91 -1.09 4.15
C SER A 173 20.52 0.12 3.46
N ASP A 174 20.15 0.36 2.22
CA ASP A 174 20.81 1.38 1.37
C ASP A 174 19.86 1.87 0.26
N LEU A 175 18.68 2.36 0.67
CA LEU A 175 17.70 2.90 -0.26
C LEU A 175 18.19 4.21 -0.84
N LYS A 176 18.73 4.12 -2.04
CA LYS A 176 19.31 5.24 -2.79
C LYS A 176 18.25 6.24 -3.29
N TYR A 177 17.03 5.77 -3.50
CA TYR A 177 15.98 6.57 -4.13
C TYR A 177 14.98 7.12 -3.11
N HIS A 178 15.27 8.29 -2.56
CA HIS A 178 14.43 8.97 -1.58
C HIS A 178 13.02 9.35 -2.12
N HIS A 179 12.89 9.52 -3.44
CA HIS A 179 11.62 9.81 -4.11
C HIS A 179 11.41 8.84 -5.28
N SER A 180 10.86 7.67 -4.96
CA SER A 180 10.72 6.55 -5.90
C SER A 180 9.72 6.85 -7.02
N ALA A 181 8.70 7.67 -6.78
CA ALA A 181 7.78 8.14 -7.81
C ALA A 181 8.50 8.98 -8.88
N ASP A 182 9.48 9.80 -8.51
CA ASP A 182 10.30 10.56 -9.45
C ASP A 182 11.20 9.64 -10.29
N VAL A 183 11.79 8.62 -9.69
CA VAL A 183 12.59 7.60 -10.40
C VAL A 183 11.73 6.93 -11.46
N LEU A 184 10.55 6.47 -11.07
CA LEU A 184 9.58 5.84 -11.96
C LEU A 184 9.20 6.78 -13.12
N ASN A 185 8.94 8.06 -12.83
CA ASN A 185 8.62 9.04 -13.84
C ASN A 185 9.81 9.32 -14.79
N LYS A 186 11.05 9.43 -14.29
CA LYS A 186 12.26 9.60 -15.12
C LYS A 186 12.49 8.43 -16.07
N ILE A 187 12.30 7.19 -15.58
CA ILE A 187 12.38 6.00 -16.43
C ILE A 187 11.33 6.07 -17.56
N TYR A 188 10.10 6.45 -17.26
CA TYR A 188 9.03 6.60 -18.26
C TYR A 188 9.29 7.72 -19.25
N GLN A 189 9.81 8.85 -18.80
CA GLN A 189 10.17 9.98 -19.68
C GLN A 189 11.21 9.61 -20.74
N SER A 190 12.11 8.67 -20.44
CA SER A 190 13.11 8.20 -21.41
C SER A 190 12.51 7.56 -22.67
N VAL A 191 11.26 7.06 -22.55
CA VAL A 191 10.49 6.49 -23.68
C VAL A 191 9.27 7.35 -24.05
N ARG A 192 9.29 8.64 -23.70
CA ARG A 192 8.22 9.61 -23.97
C ARG A 192 6.88 9.25 -23.32
N ARG A 193 6.90 8.61 -22.15
CA ARG A 193 5.77 8.38 -21.27
C ARG A 193 5.90 9.25 -20.01
N SER A 194 4.91 9.26 -19.16
CA SER A 194 4.97 9.91 -17.85
C SER A 194 4.26 9.07 -16.80
N TYR A 195 4.75 9.15 -15.58
CA TYR A 195 4.07 8.66 -14.39
C TYR A 195 3.66 9.86 -13.53
N ASP A 196 2.46 9.81 -13.03
CA ASP A 196 1.98 10.59 -11.90
C ASP A 196 1.04 9.68 -11.08
N LYS A 197 0.79 10.02 -9.81
CA LYS A 197 -0.06 9.21 -8.91
C LYS A 197 -1.57 9.28 -9.28
N LYS A 198 -1.91 9.59 -10.55
CA LYS A 198 -3.29 9.54 -11.02
C LYS A 198 -3.73 8.10 -11.31
N ALA A 199 -5.02 7.85 -11.07
CA ALA A 199 -5.61 6.52 -11.12
C ALA A 199 -5.29 5.72 -12.39
N ASP A 200 -5.44 6.33 -13.56
CA ASP A 200 -5.25 5.67 -14.86
C ASP A 200 -3.83 5.16 -15.07
N LYS A 201 -2.82 5.92 -14.63
CA LYS A 201 -1.41 5.53 -14.77
C LYS A 201 -0.98 4.54 -13.70
N SER A 202 -1.43 4.73 -12.46
CA SER A 202 -1.15 3.79 -11.37
C SER A 202 -1.78 2.43 -11.63
N ILE A 203 -3.03 2.37 -12.09
CA ILE A 203 -3.73 1.11 -12.41
C ILE A 203 -2.94 0.31 -13.46
N LYS A 204 -2.46 0.94 -14.52
CA LYS A 204 -1.70 0.25 -15.55
C LYS A 204 -0.42 -0.42 -15.01
N ILE A 205 0.27 0.22 -14.07
CA ILE A 205 1.43 -0.38 -13.41
C ILE A 205 0.98 -1.53 -12.53
N ILE A 206 -0.01 -1.31 -11.66
CA ILE A 206 -0.54 -2.28 -10.72
C ILE A 206 -1.00 -3.56 -11.44
N GLU A 207 -1.64 -3.44 -12.60
CA GLU A 207 -2.06 -4.58 -13.44
C GLU A 207 -0.87 -5.28 -14.12
N SER A 208 0.25 -4.58 -14.33
CA SER A 208 1.43 -5.12 -15.01
C SER A 208 2.43 -5.81 -14.06
N ILE A 209 2.38 -5.52 -12.76
CA ILE A 209 3.23 -6.12 -11.72
C ILE A 209 3.01 -7.64 -11.65
N ASP A 210 4.09 -8.38 -11.49
CA ASP A 210 4.04 -9.79 -11.12
C ASP A 210 4.03 -9.94 -9.60
N TYR A 211 2.84 -10.23 -9.06
CA TYR A 211 2.63 -10.37 -7.62
C TYR A 211 3.33 -11.59 -7.02
N ASN A 212 3.64 -12.62 -7.82
CA ASN A 212 4.46 -13.75 -7.34
C ASN A 212 5.90 -13.29 -7.05
N ILE A 213 6.45 -12.38 -7.88
CA ILE A 213 7.77 -11.80 -7.63
C ILE A 213 7.76 -10.93 -6.38
N LEU A 214 6.73 -10.08 -6.19
CA LEU A 214 6.58 -9.31 -4.97
C LEU A 214 6.51 -10.22 -3.74
N TYR A 215 5.70 -11.28 -3.81
CA TYR A 215 5.46 -12.20 -2.71
C TYR A 215 6.67 -13.09 -2.40
N CYS A 216 7.34 -13.66 -3.42
CA CYS A 216 8.41 -14.64 -3.22
C CYS A 216 9.82 -14.04 -3.14
N ILE A 217 10.04 -12.88 -3.79
CA ILE A 217 11.38 -12.32 -3.98
C ILE A 217 11.52 -10.95 -3.34
N SER A 218 10.67 -9.99 -3.72
CA SER A 218 10.82 -8.58 -3.30
C SER A 218 10.65 -8.41 -1.79
N ARG A 219 9.73 -9.16 -1.16
CA ARG A 219 9.54 -9.12 0.30
C ARG A 219 10.81 -9.43 1.08
N ASN A 220 11.68 -10.31 0.56
CA ASN A 220 12.94 -10.66 1.21
C ASN A 220 13.97 -9.52 1.18
N LYS A 221 13.77 -8.52 0.32
CA LYS A 221 14.63 -7.34 0.18
C LYS A 221 14.08 -6.13 0.92
N LEU A 222 12.76 -6.03 1.05
CA LEU A 222 12.04 -4.86 1.55
C LEU A 222 11.21 -5.23 2.79
N LYS A 223 11.73 -4.91 3.99
CA LYS A 223 11.12 -5.29 5.28
C LYS A 223 9.69 -4.78 5.45
N ALA A 224 9.39 -3.56 4.99
CA ALA A 224 8.05 -3.01 5.11
C ALA A 224 7.06 -3.76 4.20
N LEU A 225 7.49 -4.20 3.01
CA LEU A 225 6.68 -5.04 2.14
C LEU A 225 6.47 -6.42 2.76
N ASP A 226 7.52 -7.03 3.33
CA ASP A 226 7.40 -8.32 4.04
C ASP A 226 6.46 -8.22 5.23
N GLU A 227 6.58 -7.15 6.02
CA GLU A 227 5.68 -6.89 7.14
C GLU A 227 4.22 -6.78 6.69
N PHE A 228 3.96 -6.06 5.60
CA PHE A 228 2.62 -5.89 5.04
C PHE A 228 2.03 -7.21 4.52
N ILE A 229 2.81 -7.95 3.73
CA ILE A 229 2.40 -9.26 3.20
C ILE A 229 2.14 -10.25 4.34
N SER A 230 3.01 -10.30 5.36
CA SER A 230 2.86 -11.21 6.50
C SER A 230 1.58 -10.95 7.29
N GLU A 231 1.19 -9.68 7.47
CA GLU A 231 -0.07 -9.34 8.14
C GLU A 231 -1.31 -9.80 7.34
N ILE A 232 -1.22 -9.79 6.01
CA ILE A 232 -2.30 -10.30 5.14
C ILE A 232 -2.31 -11.83 5.13
N ASP A 233 -1.14 -12.48 5.02
CA ASP A 233 -1.01 -13.93 5.11
C ASP A 233 -1.62 -14.48 6.41
N ASP A 234 -1.29 -13.86 7.54
CA ASP A 234 -1.79 -14.29 8.85
C ASP A 234 -3.30 -14.10 9.00
N PHE A 235 -3.88 -13.15 8.29
CA PHE A 235 -5.33 -12.95 8.29
C PHE A 235 -6.06 -14.08 7.56
N PHE A 236 -5.48 -14.63 6.50
CA PHE A 236 -6.08 -15.70 5.69
C PHE A 236 -5.81 -17.13 6.22
N LYS A 237 -5.05 -17.26 7.28
CA LYS A 237 -4.88 -18.53 8.06
C LYS A 237 -6.01 -18.69 9.07
#